data_2c37c37a1b50628aa416a6d4796284f6
#
_entry.id   2c37c37a1b50628aa416a6d4796284f6
#
_cell.length_a   1.000
_cell.length_b   1.000
_cell.length_c   1.000
_cell.angle_alpha   90.00
_cell.angle_beta   90.00
_cell.angle_gamma   90.00
#
_symmetry.space_group_name_H-M   'P 1'
#
loop_
_entity.id
_entity.type
_entity.pdbx_description
1 polymer ?
#
loop_
_entity_poly.entity_id
_entity_poly.type
_entity_poly.pdbx_seq_one_letter_code
_entity_poly.pdbx_strand_id
1 'polypeptide(L)'
;MCGIIGILGHEPVAGQLVDALKRLEYRGYDSAGIATLEAGHLTRRRAEGKLKNLERRLEQHPLTGTAGIGHTRWATHGKPNETNAHPHASDRVAVVHNGIIENFGELREQLKHQGFKFESETDTEVVAHLVTREMKKGLGPVEAVAATLPQLKGAFALAFLFEGEEDVLIGARRGSPLAVGYGEGEMYLGSDAIALAPFTDSVSYLEDGDWVVVQRKGAEVRDSAGHTVQRPVIKSNAAAFLIEKGNYRHFMAKEIHEQPEVVGHTLAHYLDMTNGRVVLPEKLPFDFRTLQRASIAACGTAYYAGLVAKYWFERFARLPVEIDVASEFRYRNAPYSDGNLAIFVSQSGETADTLATLRYAREQSQHVLSVVNVPTSTIARESDLVMPTLAGPEIGVASTKAFTCQLATLACLAVAAGRARGILSEADEHNLVRAFVEVPRLMTEALALEPTIEKLARDLAKSQDVLYLGRGTSYPLALEGALKLKEISYIHAEGYAAGELKHGPIALIDETMPVIVIAPYDRVFDKTVSNMEEVAARGGRIILVTDPKGAEHASVQTLATLILPEMAATVTPMVYAIPVQLLAYHTAVIMGTDVDQPRNLAKSVTVE
;
A
#
# COMPACT_ATOMS: atom_id res chain seq x y z
N MET A 1 1.79 0.11 9.05
CA MET A 1 1.24 -1.26 9.30
C MET A 1 2.30 -2.07 10.03
N CYS A 2 1.92 -2.96 10.93
CA CYS A 2 2.83 -3.83 11.65
C CYS A 2 3.12 -5.13 10.88
N GLY A 3 4.17 -5.87 11.27
CA GLY A 3 4.48 -7.19 10.73
C GLY A 3 4.48 -8.24 11.83
N ILE A 4 3.83 -9.37 11.60
CA ILE A 4 3.81 -10.54 12.50
C ILE A 4 4.52 -11.71 11.85
N ILE A 5 5.32 -12.43 12.64
CA ILE A 5 5.87 -13.73 12.33
C ILE A 5 5.78 -14.62 13.58
N GLY A 6 5.45 -15.89 13.40
CA GLY A 6 5.53 -16.94 14.42
C GLY A 6 6.16 -18.17 13.82
N ILE A 7 7.01 -18.86 14.57
CA ILE A 7 7.75 -20.05 14.12
C ILE A 7 7.72 -21.12 15.21
N LEU A 8 7.35 -22.35 14.83
CA LEU A 8 7.60 -23.58 15.57
C LEU A 8 8.63 -24.39 14.78
N GLY A 9 9.90 -24.27 15.15
CA GLY A 9 11.04 -24.90 14.48
C GLY A 9 11.67 -26.02 15.30
N HIS A 10 12.73 -26.62 14.75
CA HIS A 10 13.56 -27.61 15.43
C HIS A 10 14.86 -27.02 15.99
N GLU A 11 15.33 -25.95 15.38
CA GLU A 11 16.53 -25.22 15.76
C GLU A 11 16.16 -23.86 16.40
N PRO A 12 17.09 -23.12 17.01
CA PRO A 12 16.84 -21.80 17.57
C PRO A 12 16.28 -20.82 16.52
N VAL A 13 15.07 -20.29 16.76
CA VAL A 13 14.30 -19.52 15.75
C VAL A 13 14.60 -18.02 15.74
N ALA A 14 15.39 -17.49 16.67
CA ALA A 14 15.60 -16.05 16.80
C ALA A 14 16.15 -15.41 15.50
N GLY A 15 17.13 -16.04 14.84
CA GLY A 15 17.67 -15.58 13.56
C GLY A 15 16.63 -15.61 12.44
N GLN A 16 15.86 -16.70 12.36
CA GLN A 16 14.79 -16.87 11.37
C GLN A 16 13.67 -15.83 11.57
N LEU A 17 13.28 -15.55 12.83
CA LEU A 17 12.30 -14.50 13.14
C LEU A 17 12.78 -13.12 12.65
N VAL A 18 14.04 -12.78 12.91
CA VAL A 18 14.62 -11.51 12.46
C VAL A 18 14.67 -11.43 10.94
N ASP A 19 15.08 -12.50 10.25
CA ASP A 19 15.13 -12.51 8.77
C ASP A 19 13.74 -12.40 8.14
N ALA A 20 12.73 -13.00 8.73
CA ALA A 20 11.34 -12.79 8.32
C ALA A 20 10.87 -11.34 8.57
N LEU A 21 11.22 -10.77 9.74
CA LEU A 21 10.86 -9.39 10.09
C LEU A 21 11.54 -8.37 9.18
N LYS A 22 12.76 -8.61 8.68
CA LYS A 22 13.41 -7.77 7.65
C LYS A 22 12.55 -7.60 6.41
N ARG A 23 11.84 -8.65 6.01
CA ARG A 23 10.93 -8.65 4.85
C ARG A 23 9.62 -7.92 5.13
N LEU A 24 9.30 -7.67 6.40
CA LEU A 24 8.13 -6.92 6.84
C LEU A 24 8.47 -5.50 7.35
N GLU A 25 9.76 -5.14 7.47
CA GLU A 25 10.17 -3.87 8.07
C GLU A 25 9.62 -2.65 7.31
N TYR A 26 9.42 -2.76 5.99
CA TYR A 26 8.78 -1.71 5.20
C TYR A 26 7.34 -1.38 5.64
N ARG A 27 6.71 -2.28 6.41
CA ARG A 27 5.36 -2.08 6.96
C ARG A 27 5.35 -1.31 8.27
N GLY A 28 6.42 -1.43 9.09
CA GLY A 28 6.53 -0.75 10.38
C GLY A 28 7.95 -0.83 10.92
N TYR A 29 8.48 0.28 11.40
CA TYR A 29 9.89 0.41 11.82
C TYR A 29 10.07 1.34 13.01
N ASP A 30 9.00 1.60 13.79
CA ASP A 30 9.05 2.43 15.00
C ASP A 30 9.66 1.69 16.19
N SER A 31 9.43 0.39 16.22
CA SER A 31 10.05 -0.53 17.16
C SER A 31 9.91 -1.98 16.67
N ALA A 32 10.75 -2.86 17.18
CA ALA A 32 10.69 -4.28 16.87
C ALA A 32 10.99 -5.12 18.11
N GLY A 33 10.55 -6.40 18.08
CA GLY A 33 10.92 -7.33 19.12
C GLY A 33 10.50 -8.76 18.80
N ILE A 34 11.11 -9.67 19.51
CA ILE A 34 10.82 -11.10 19.46
C ILE A 34 10.68 -11.68 20.86
N ALA A 35 9.91 -12.75 20.99
CA ALA A 35 9.88 -13.60 22.17
C ALA A 35 10.09 -15.04 21.73
N THR A 36 10.85 -15.80 22.50
CA THR A 36 11.05 -17.24 22.33
C THR A 36 10.77 -17.97 23.62
N LEU A 37 10.51 -19.27 23.50
CA LEU A 37 10.33 -20.16 24.63
C LEU A 37 11.63 -20.94 24.87
N GLU A 38 12.29 -20.71 26.01
CA GLU A 38 13.56 -21.30 26.37
C GLU A 38 13.41 -22.22 27.60
N ALA A 39 13.53 -23.51 27.39
CA ALA A 39 13.30 -24.52 28.46
C ALA A 39 11.93 -24.32 29.18
N GLY A 40 10.90 -24.00 28.40
CA GLY A 40 9.55 -23.76 28.90
C GLY A 40 9.29 -22.32 29.37
N HIS A 41 10.29 -21.42 29.40
CA HIS A 41 10.16 -20.05 29.89
C HIS A 41 10.15 -19.03 28.77
N LEU A 42 9.23 -18.06 28.87
CA LEU A 42 9.11 -16.95 27.92
C LEU A 42 10.23 -15.93 28.11
N THR A 43 11.06 -15.76 27.09
CA THR A 43 12.14 -14.76 27.05
C THR A 43 11.94 -13.83 25.88
N ARG A 44 12.03 -12.51 26.10
CA ARG A 44 11.79 -11.50 25.04
C ARG A 44 12.94 -10.51 24.91
N ARG A 45 13.14 -10.01 23.68
CA ARG A 45 14.02 -8.87 23.37
C ARG A 45 13.24 -7.87 22.50
N ARG A 46 13.33 -6.60 22.88
CA ARG A 46 12.63 -5.50 22.20
C ARG A 46 13.61 -4.35 21.99
N ALA A 47 13.40 -3.56 20.95
CA ALA A 47 14.19 -2.36 20.66
C ALA A 47 13.32 -1.29 20.03
N GLU A 48 13.60 -0.03 20.37
CA GLU A 48 13.05 1.14 19.71
C GLU A 48 13.75 1.35 18.35
N GLY A 49 13.01 1.87 17.36
CA GLY A 49 13.48 2.17 16.02
C GLY A 49 13.60 0.95 15.12
N LYS A 50 14.46 1.05 14.12
CA LYS A 50 14.62 0.03 13.08
C LYS A 50 15.10 -1.32 13.62
N LEU A 51 14.78 -2.38 12.88
CA LEU A 51 15.10 -3.77 13.22
C LEU A 51 16.58 -4.00 13.53
N LYS A 52 17.48 -3.22 12.91
CA LYS A 52 18.92 -3.26 13.22
C LYS A 52 19.25 -3.03 14.71
N ASN A 53 18.41 -2.29 15.43
CA ASN A 53 18.61 -2.09 16.88
C ASN A 53 18.26 -3.36 17.67
N LEU A 54 17.26 -4.11 17.22
CA LEU A 54 16.94 -5.42 17.78
C LEU A 54 18.05 -6.45 17.49
N GLU A 55 18.62 -6.46 16.27
CA GLU A 55 19.75 -7.33 15.91
C GLU A 55 20.93 -7.13 16.85
N ARG A 56 21.37 -5.87 17.08
CA ARG A 56 22.47 -5.56 18.02
C ARG A 56 22.18 -6.04 19.44
N ARG A 57 20.92 -5.99 19.86
CA ARG A 57 20.51 -6.46 21.18
C ARG A 57 20.57 -7.98 21.27
N LEU A 58 20.20 -8.68 20.20
CA LEU A 58 20.29 -10.15 20.11
C LEU A 58 21.73 -10.66 20.05
N GLU A 59 22.65 -9.89 19.43
CA GLU A 59 24.09 -10.19 19.46
C GLU A 59 24.65 -10.16 20.89
N GLN A 60 24.16 -9.23 21.72
CA GLN A 60 24.59 -9.11 23.13
C GLN A 60 23.87 -10.10 24.07
N HIS A 61 22.62 -10.39 23.77
CA HIS A 61 21.72 -11.22 24.59
C HIS A 61 20.92 -12.17 23.68
N PRO A 62 21.57 -13.24 23.18
CA PRO A 62 20.93 -14.18 22.26
C PRO A 62 19.74 -14.90 22.89
N LEU A 63 18.86 -15.41 22.04
CA LEU A 63 17.71 -16.24 22.37
C LEU A 63 17.88 -17.61 21.70
N THR A 64 17.61 -18.68 22.42
CA THR A 64 17.91 -20.06 22.00
C THR A 64 16.66 -20.93 21.84
N GLY A 65 15.47 -20.38 22.08
CA GLY A 65 14.21 -21.13 21.97
C GLY A 65 13.88 -21.55 20.53
N THR A 66 13.24 -22.70 20.39
CA THR A 66 12.82 -23.30 19.11
C THR A 66 11.37 -22.96 18.73
N ALA A 67 10.63 -22.31 19.63
CA ALA A 67 9.33 -21.72 19.38
C ALA A 67 9.41 -20.21 19.65
N GLY A 68 8.84 -19.38 18.77
CA GLY A 68 8.91 -17.94 18.96
C GLY A 68 7.93 -17.13 18.11
N ILE A 69 7.72 -15.88 18.54
CA ILE A 69 6.93 -14.87 17.83
C ILE A 69 7.74 -13.59 17.68
N GLY A 70 7.51 -12.86 16.61
CA GLY A 70 8.19 -11.61 16.32
C GLY A 70 7.27 -10.56 15.70
N HIS A 71 7.67 -9.30 15.85
CA HIS A 71 6.86 -8.16 15.43
C HIS A 71 7.73 -6.97 15.02
N THR A 72 7.31 -6.29 13.95
CA THR A 72 7.71 -4.92 13.62
C THR A 72 6.52 -4.00 13.80
N ARG A 73 6.70 -2.91 14.57
CA ARG A 73 5.61 -2.06 15.01
C ARG A 73 5.53 -0.77 14.22
N TRP A 74 4.30 -0.41 13.89
CA TRP A 74 3.85 0.94 13.56
C TRP A 74 2.95 1.42 14.71
N ALA A 75 3.37 2.46 15.42
CA ALA A 75 2.69 2.88 16.64
C ALA A 75 1.33 3.52 16.35
N THR A 76 0.25 2.91 16.84
CA THR A 76 -1.11 3.46 16.88
C THR A 76 -1.46 3.99 18.28
N HIS A 77 -1.09 3.25 19.34
CA HIS A 77 -1.31 3.59 20.74
C HIS A 77 0.00 3.52 21.53
N GLY A 78 0.31 4.57 22.28
CA GLY A 78 1.55 4.70 23.05
C GLY A 78 2.77 5.08 22.19
N LYS A 79 3.70 5.83 22.80
CA LYS A 79 4.91 6.32 22.12
C LYS A 79 5.76 5.18 21.56
N PRO A 80 6.47 5.39 20.43
CA PRO A 80 7.46 4.43 19.95
C PRO A 80 8.66 4.40 20.90
N ASN A 81 8.66 3.45 21.82
CA ASN A 81 9.73 3.17 22.78
C ASN A 81 9.80 1.67 23.07
N GLU A 82 10.81 1.23 23.81
CA GLU A 82 11.00 -0.19 24.13
C GLU A 82 9.84 -0.77 24.97
N THR A 83 9.27 0.00 25.91
CA THR A 83 8.18 -0.47 26.77
C THR A 83 6.92 -0.79 25.97
N ASN A 84 6.65 0.02 24.96
CA ASN A 84 5.49 -0.14 24.07
C ASN A 84 5.75 -1.03 22.86
N ALA A 85 7.00 -1.53 22.68
CA ALA A 85 7.32 -2.48 21.62
C ALA A 85 6.74 -3.87 21.92
N HIS A 86 6.25 -4.55 20.88
CA HIS A 86 5.84 -5.96 20.98
C HIS A 86 7.05 -6.90 20.99
N PRO A 87 6.91 -8.13 21.51
CA PRO A 87 5.74 -8.74 22.15
C PRO A 87 5.43 -8.17 23.54
N HIS A 88 4.12 -8.03 23.86
CA HIS A 88 3.68 -7.84 25.23
C HIS A 88 3.55 -9.21 25.91
N ALA A 89 3.91 -9.29 27.18
CA ALA A 89 3.89 -10.55 27.89
C ALA A 89 3.38 -10.38 29.33
N SER A 90 2.76 -11.45 29.81
CA SER A 90 2.48 -11.70 31.22
C SER A 90 3.37 -12.84 31.72
N ASP A 91 3.05 -13.37 32.88
CA ASP A 91 3.65 -14.59 33.45
C ASP A 91 3.19 -15.89 32.75
N ARG A 92 2.30 -15.85 31.80
CA ARG A 92 1.67 -17.01 31.13
C ARG A 92 1.71 -16.97 29.62
N VAL A 93 1.72 -15.79 29.01
CA VAL A 93 1.57 -15.64 27.57
C VAL A 93 2.33 -14.44 27.06
N ALA A 94 2.94 -14.58 25.88
CA ALA A 94 3.42 -13.47 25.07
C ALA A 94 2.52 -13.31 23.83
N VAL A 95 2.23 -12.07 23.45
CA VAL A 95 1.35 -11.74 22.33
C VAL A 95 1.94 -10.65 21.44
N VAL A 96 1.78 -10.81 20.14
CA VAL A 96 2.01 -9.76 19.12
C VAL A 96 0.70 -9.45 18.42
N HIS A 97 0.53 -8.20 17.99
CA HIS A 97 -0.74 -7.69 17.49
C HIS A 97 -0.53 -6.69 16.35
N ASN A 98 -1.24 -6.91 15.26
CA ASN A 98 -1.49 -5.93 14.20
C ASN A 98 -2.95 -5.50 14.29
N GLY A 99 -3.23 -4.22 14.35
CA GLY A 99 -4.60 -3.71 14.41
C GLY A 99 -4.84 -2.79 15.60
N ILE A 100 -6.11 -2.65 15.97
CA ILE A 100 -6.56 -1.85 17.11
C ILE A 100 -7.64 -2.61 17.87
N ILE A 101 -7.48 -2.72 19.19
CA ILE A 101 -8.52 -3.20 20.11
C ILE A 101 -9.32 -1.99 20.60
N GLU A 102 -10.42 -1.70 19.94
CA GLU A 102 -11.21 -0.46 20.17
C GLU A 102 -11.72 -0.32 21.61
N ASN A 103 -12.12 -1.42 22.23
CA ASN A 103 -12.62 -1.43 23.60
C ASN A 103 -11.54 -1.64 24.68
N PHE A 104 -10.25 -1.44 24.32
CA PHE A 104 -9.14 -1.67 25.26
C PHE A 104 -9.24 -0.86 26.55
N GLY A 105 -9.77 0.36 26.48
CA GLY A 105 -9.93 1.23 27.66
C GLY A 105 -10.83 0.60 28.73
N GLU A 106 -12.00 0.10 28.33
CA GLU A 106 -12.95 -0.60 29.21
C GLU A 106 -12.33 -1.88 29.79
N LEU A 107 -11.68 -2.69 28.94
CA LEU A 107 -11.05 -3.94 29.33
C LEU A 107 -9.88 -3.69 30.29
N ARG A 108 -9.10 -2.64 30.06
CA ARG A 108 -7.98 -2.23 30.93
C ARG A 108 -8.45 -1.87 32.33
N GLU A 109 -9.51 -1.09 32.47
CA GLU A 109 -10.04 -0.72 33.78
C GLU A 109 -10.63 -1.94 34.50
N GLN A 110 -11.33 -2.82 33.82
CA GLN A 110 -11.82 -4.08 34.39
C GLN A 110 -10.66 -4.95 34.94
N LEU A 111 -9.57 -5.08 34.17
CA LEU A 111 -8.41 -5.88 34.56
C LEU A 111 -7.64 -5.23 35.73
N LYS A 112 -7.52 -3.91 35.76
CA LYS A 112 -6.94 -3.18 36.91
C LYS A 112 -7.74 -3.42 38.20
N HIS A 113 -9.06 -3.40 38.14
CA HIS A 113 -9.92 -3.75 39.28
C HIS A 113 -9.74 -5.20 39.76
N GLN A 114 -9.29 -6.09 38.86
CA GLN A 114 -8.95 -7.48 39.18
C GLN A 114 -7.50 -7.66 39.64
N GLY A 115 -6.74 -6.56 39.78
CA GLY A 115 -5.37 -6.57 40.31
C GLY A 115 -4.27 -6.74 39.24
N PHE A 116 -4.59 -6.71 37.95
CA PHE A 116 -3.59 -6.73 36.89
C PHE A 116 -2.86 -5.40 36.79
N LYS A 117 -1.54 -5.46 36.65
CA LYS A 117 -0.67 -4.29 36.47
C LYS A 117 -0.29 -4.15 35.01
N PHE A 118 -0.35 -2.94 34.49
CA PHE A 118 0.01 -2.63 33.11
C PHE A 118 1.35 -1.89 33.07
N GLU A 119 2.24 -2.33 32.18
CA GLU A 119 3.56 -1.72 31.97
C GLU A 119 3.54 -0.75 30.78
N SER A 120 2.72 -1.03 29.77
CA SER A 120 2.68 -0.28 28.51
C SER A 120 1.44 0.61 28.39
N GLU A 121 1.51 1.52 27.42
CA GLU A 121 0.38 2.37 27.02
C GLU A 121 -0.43 1.76 25.86
N THR A 122 -0.06 0.54 25.40
CA THR A 122 -0.66 -0.08 24.22
C THR A 122 -2.00 -0.72 24.53
N ASP A 123 -2.83 -0.84 23.50
CA ASP A 123 -4.07 -1.60 23.51
C ASP A 123 -3.83 -3.11 23.58
N THR A 124 -2.69 -3.58 23.12
CA THR A 124 -2.33 -5.00 23.02
C THR A 124 -2.14 -5.67 24.38
N GLU A 125 -1.64 -4.96 25.39
CA GLU A 125 -1.34 -5.56 26.71
C GLU A 125 -2.61 -6.09 27.40
N VAL A 126 -3.80 -5.53 27.10
CA VAL A 126 -5.06 -6.06 27.61
C VAL A 126 -5.32 -7.49 27.14
N VAL A 127 -4.88 -7.83 25.93
CA VAL A 127 -5.07 -9.17 25.36
C VAL A 127 -4.24 -10.20 26.14
N ALA A 128 -2.96 -9.90 26.45
CA ALA A 128 -2.12 -10.76 27.26
C ALA A 128 -2.73 -11.02 28.65
N HIS A 129 -3.25 -9.97 29.28
CA HIS A 129 -3.90 -10.08 30.59
C HIS A 129 -5.24 -10.80 30.56
N LEU A 130 -6.06 -10.62 29.51
CA LEU A 130 -7.32 -11.37 29.36
C LEU A 130 -7.05 -12.87 29.25
N VAL A 131 -6.12 -13.29 28.37
CA VAL A 131 -5.75 -14.70 28.22
C VAL A 131 -5.20 -15.25 29.54
N THR A 132 -4.31 -14.49 30.21
CA THR A 132 -3.77 -14.88 31.53
C THR A 132 -4.87 -15.04 32.58
N ARG A 133 -5.87 -14.17 32.57
CA ARG A 133 -7.03 -14.28 33.48
C ARG A 133 -7.78 -15.59 33.27
N GLU A 134 -8.03 -15.97 32.03
CA GLU A 134 -8.73 -17.21 31.72
C GLU A 134 -7.87 -18.44 32.08
N MET A 135 -6.56 -18.38 31.82
CA MET A 135 -5.64 -19.45 32.26
C MET A 135 -5.57 -19.58 33.81
N LYS A 136 -5.64 -18.47 34.54
CA LYS A 136 -5.69 -18.49 36.03
C LYS A 136 -7.00 -19.11 36.57
N LYS A 137 -8.07 -19.18 35.75
CA LYS A 137 -9.29 -19.93 36.06
C LYS A 137 -9.17 -21.43 35.81
N GLY A 138 -8.04 -21.90 35.29
CA GLY A 138 -7.75 -23.32 35.02
C GLY A 138 -7.98 -23.75 33.57
N LEU A 139 -8.26 -22.82 32.66
CA LEU A 139 -8.35 -23.14 31.23
C LEU A 139 -6.94 -23.35 30.64
N GLY A 140 -6.85 -24.27 29.67
CA GLY A 140 -5.65 -24.43 28.84
C GLY A 140 -5.48 -23.26 27.85
N PRO A 141 -4.31 -23.17 27.15
CA PRO A 141 -4.05 -22.09 26.20
C PRO A 141 -5.12 -21.91 25.13
N VAL A 142 -5.59 -23.00 24.54
CA VAL A 142 -6.59 -23.01 23.46
C VAL A 142 -7.94 -22.48 23.95
N GLU A 143 -8.42 -22.97 25.08
CA GLU A 143 -9.67 -22.56 25.69
C GLU A 143 -9.60 -21.10 26.21
N ALA A 144 -8.46 -20.68 26.74
CA ALA A 144 -8.26 -19.33 27.23
C ALA A 144 -8.30 -18.29 26.08
N VAL A 145 -7.70 -18.60 24.93
CA VAL A 145 -7.80 -17.75 23.72
C VAL A 145 -9.22 -17.75 23.21
N ALA A 146 -9.86 -18.93 23.06
CA ALA A 146 -11.24 -19.03 22.60
C ALA A 146 -12.22 -18.20 23.47
N ALA A 147 -12.01 -18.17 24.80
CA ALA A 147 -12.81 -17.38 25.73
C ALA A 147 -12.49 -15.86 25.66
N THR A 148 -11.30 -15.49 25.18
CA THR A 148 -10.86 -14.10 25.08
C THR A 148 -11.32 -13.43 23.80
N LEU A 149 -11.22 -14.10 22.64
CA LEU A 149 -11.49 -13.50 21.31
C LEU A 149 -12.87 -12.83 21.20
N PRO A 150 -13.97 -13.38 21.74
CA PRO A 150 -15.28 -12.72 21.67
C PRO A 150 -15.39 -11.41 22.46
N GLN A 151 -14.49 -11.17 23.40
CA GLN A 151 -14.46 -9.95 24.22
C GLN A 151 -13.81 -8.77 23.51
N LEU A 152 -13.02 -9.03 22.46
CA LEU A 152 -12.29 -8.01 21.73
C LEU A 152 -13.18 -7.37 20.65
N LYS A 153 -13.11 -6.04 20.54
CA LYS A 153 -13.75 -5.27 19.47
C LYS A 153 -12.68 -4.61 18.60
N GLY A 154 -12.97 -4.43 17.31
CA GLY A 154 -12.07 -3.81 16.34
C GLY A 154 -11.38 -4.83 15.42
N ALA A 155 -10.45 -4.34 14.60
CA ALA A 155 -9.68 -5.14 13.65
C ALA A 155 -8.34 -5.57 14.26
N PHE A 156 -8.01 -6.86 14.16
CA PHE A 156 -6.78 -7.41 14.71
C PHE A 156 -6.27 -8.65 13.95
N ALA A 157 -4.96 -8.83 13.96
CA ALA A 157 -4.29 -10.12 13.82
C ALA A 157 -3.40 -10.33 15.04
N LEU A 158 -3.51 -11.49 15.67
CA LEU A 158 -2.83 -11.84 16.90
C LEU A 158 -2.00 -13.11 16.72
N ALA A 159 -0.83 -13.18 17.36
CA ALA A 159 -0.12 -14.44 17.55
C ALA A 159 0.33 -14.57 19.01
N PHE A 160 0.12 -15.75 19.58
CA PHE A 160 0.33 -16.06 20.99
C PHE A 160 1.35 -17.18 21.17
N LEU A 161 2.23 -17.01 22.14
CA LEU A 161 3.18 -18.00 22.62
C LEU A 161 2.98 -18.18 24.15
N PHE A 162 3.02 -19.41 24.66
CA PHE A 162 2.58 -19.72 26.03
C PHE A 162 3.72 -20.31 26.86
N GLU A 163 3.83 -19.86 28.09
CA GLU A 163 4.75 -20.43 29.11
C GLU A 163 4.47 -21.92 29.29
N GLY A 164 5.50 -22.75 29.16
CA GLY A 164 5.43 -24.19 29.33
C GLY A 164 4.91 -25.01 28.14
N GLU A 165 4.50 -24.35 27.03
CA GLU A 165 3.89 -25.02 25.88
C GLU A 165 4.77 -24.91 24.60
N GLU A 166 5.75 -25.82 24.50
CA GLU A 166 6.79 -25.76 23.45
C GLU A 166 6.29 -26.14 22.05
N ASP A 167 5.09 -26.69 21.90
CA ASP A 167 4.49 -27.12 20.64
C ASP A 167 3.10 -26.49 20.38
N VAL A 168 2.87 -25.28 20.90
CA VAL A 168 1.62 -24.55 20.70
C VAL A 168 1.89 -23.11 20.35
N LEU A 169 1.40 -22.71 19.17
CA LEU A 169 1.33 -21.34 18.71
C LEU A 169 -0.12 -21.09 18.29
N ILE A 170 -0.74 -20.00 18.72
CA ILE A 170 -2.12 -19.68 18.34
C ILE A 170 -2.13 -18.39 17.55
N GLY A 171 -2.83 -18.38 16.40
CA GLY A 171 -3.09 -17.20 15.62
C GLY A 171 -4.57 -16.86 15.60
N ALA A 172 -4.94 -15.57 15.54
CA ALA A 172 -6.33 -15.15 15.38
C ALA A 172 -6.43 -13.94 14.46
N ARG A 173 -7.49 -13.88 13.68
CA ARG A 173 -7.71 -12.82 12.71
C ARG A 173 -9.12 -12.26 12.77
N ARG A 174 -9.22 -10.92 12.73
CA ARG A 174 -10.41 -10.15 12.39
C ARG A 174 -9.97 -8.86 11.69
N GLY A 175 -10.34 -8.67 10.43
CA GLY A 175 -9.91 -7.51 9.64
C GLY A 175 -8.48 -7.61 9.14
N SER A 176 -7.48 -7.59 10.02
CA SER A 176 -6.05 -7.64 9.65
C SER A 176 -5.64 -9.03 9.13
N PRO A 177 -4.79 -9.14 8.08
CA PRO A 177 -4.44 -10.42 7.47
C PRO A 177 -3.53 -11.28 8.37
N LEU A 178 -3.72 -12.61 8.27
CA LEU A 178 -2.86 -13.63 8.88
C LEU A 178 -2.90 -14.90 8.02
N ALA A 179 -1.75 -15.56 7.87
CA ALA A 179 -1.57 -16.78 7.10
C ALA A 179 -0.78 -17.83 7.88
N VAL A 180 -1.05 -19.10 7.59
CA VAL A 180 -0.30 -20.26 8.10
C VAL A 180 0.63 -20.75 7.01
N GLY A 181 1.90 -20.99 7.35
CA GLY A 181 2.88 -21.63 6.48
C GLY A 181 3.14 -23.06 6.93
N TYR A 182 3.22 -23.98 5.98
CA TYR A 182 3.40 -25.41 6.21
C TYR A 182 4.80 -25.83 5.78
N GLY A 183 5.64 -26.28 6.72
CA GLY A 183 6.97 -26.85 6.47
C GLY A 183 7.03 -28.32 6.83
N GLU A 184 8.20 -28.94 6.65
CA GLU A 184 8.45 -30.33 7.03
C GLU A 184 8.80 -30.44 8.51
N GLY A 185 7.79 -30.74 9.35
CA GLY A 185 7.95 -30.79 10.80
C GLY A 185 8.10 -29.44 11.49
N GLU A 186 7.99 -28.38 10.75
CA GLU A 186 8.02 -26.99 11.22
C GLU A 186 6.78 -26.24 10.72
N MET A 187 6.31 -25.28 11.49
CA MET A 187 5.11 -24.54 11.14
C MET A 187 5.31 -23.05 11.39
N TYR A 188 4.60 -22.24 10.61
CA TYR A 188 4.80 -20.81 10.58
C TYR A 188 3.47 -20.04 10.62
N LEU A 189 3.47 -18.86 11.24
CA LEU A 189 2.43 -17.85 11.13
C LEU A 189 3.03 -16.56 10.57
N GLY A 190 2.33 -15.85 9.70
CA GLY A 190 2.79 -14.56 9.17
C GLY A 190 1.65 -13.66 8.77
N SER A 191 1.81 -12.37 9.00
CA SER A 191 0.85 -11.38 8.50
C SER A 191 0.89 -11.19 6.98
N ASP A 192 1.89 -11.78 6.31
CA ASP A 192 2.06 -11.77 4.87
C ASP A 192 2.83 -13.01 4.40
N ALA A 193 2.48 -13.55 3.22
CA ALA A 193 3.20 -14.66 2.62
C ALA A 193 4.68 -14.34 2.30
N ILE A 194 5.04 -13.07 2.12
CA ILE A 194 6.43 -12.62 1.92
C ILE A 194 7.31 -12.95 3.14
N ALA A 195 6.77 -12.85 4.36
CA ALA A 195 7.48 -13.24 5.56
C ALA A 195 7.71 -14.75 5.65
N LEU A 196 6.80 -15.54 5.11
CA LEU A 196 6.83 -17.01 5.11
C LEU A 196 7.69 -17.58 3.98
N ALA A 197 7.91 -16.81 2.92
CA ALA A 197 8.60 -17.23 1.70
C ALA A 197 9.99 -17.85 1.89
N PRO A 198 10.83 -17.46 2.88
CA PRO A 198 12.11 -18.12 3.14
C PRO A 198 11.98 -19.57 3.64
N PHE A 199 10.83 -19.92 4.19
CA PHE A 199 10.64 -21.17 4.94
C PHE A 199 9.75 -22.16 4.19
N THR A 200 8.75 -21.64 3.44
CA THR A 200 7.79 -22.50 2.73
C THR A 200 7.11 -21.76 1.58
N ASP A 201 6.74 -22.50 0.55
CA ASP A 201 5.86 -22.06 -0.54
C ASP A 201 4.38 -22.44 -0.30
N SER A 202 4.13 -23.27 0.71
CA SER A 202 2.80 -23.82 0.99
C SER A 202 2.12 -23.02 2.08
N VAL A 203 1.09 -22.24 1.73
CA VAL A 203 0.43 -21.32 2.66
C VAL A 203 -1.09 -21.47 2.62
N SER A 204 -1.72 -21.18 3.76
CA SER A 204 -3.17 -21.09 3.90
C SER A 204 -3.52 -19.73 4.52
N TYR A 205 -4.38 -18.98 3.83
CA TYR A 205 -4.86 -17.69 4.35
C TYR A 205 -6.07 -17.92 5.25
N LEU A 206 -6.05 -17.33 6.44
CA LEU A 206 -7.21 -17.30 7.32
C LEU A 206 -8.28 -16.37 6.73
N GLU A 207 -9.55 -16.71 6.90
CA GLU A 207 -10.68 -15.84 6.61
C GLU A 207 -11.02 -14.95 7.81
N ASP A 208 -11.89 -13.97 7.61
CA ASP A 208 -12.25 -13.03 8.66
C ASP A 208 -13.02 -13.73 9.81
N GLY A 209 -12.53 -13.56 11.03
CA GLY A 209 -13.04 -14.25 12.21
C GLY A 209 -12.39 -15.60 12.51
N ASP A 210 -11.51 -16.11 11.64
CA ASP A 210 -10.80 -17.37 11.88
C ASP A 210 -9.74 -17.20 12.99
N TRP A 211 -9.51 -18.30 13.69
CA TRP A 211 -8.35 -18.49 14.53
C TRP A 211 -7.78 -19.90 14.35
N VAL A 212 -6.51 -20.09 14.67
CA VAL A 212 -5.77 -21.31 14.34
C VAL A 212 -4.91 -21.75 15.52
N VAL A 213 -4.91 -23.05 15.79
CA VAL A 213 -3.96 -23.72 16.66
C VAL A 213 -2.92 -24.38 15.79
N VAL A 214 -1.67 -23.96 15.94
CA VAL A 214 -0.53 -24.45 15.17
C VAL A 214 0.34 -25.29 16.08
N GLN A 215 0.69 -26.49 15.62
CA GLN A 215 1.64 -27.42 16.25
C GLN A 215 2.61 -27.88 15.16
N ARG A 216 3.82 -28.37 15.49
CA ARG A 216 4.80 -28.82 14.48
C ARG A 216 4.26 -29.85 13.49
N LYS A 217 3.25 -30.63 13.90
CA LYS A 217 2.58 -31.65 13.05
C LYS A 217 1.52 -31.10 12.10
N GLY A 218 1.12 -29.82 12.24
CA GLY A 218 0.09 -29.20 11.42
C GLY A 218 -0.68 -28.08 12.11
N ALA A 219 -1.75 -27.63 11.48
CA ALA A 219 -2.61 -26.56 11.96
C ALA A 219 -4.08 -26.96 11.95
N GLU A 220 -4.82 -26.56 12.99
CA GLU A 220 -6.26 -26.68 13.08
C GLU A 220 -6.89 -25.30 13.06
N VAL A 221 -7.58 -24.98 11.95
CA VAL A 221 -8.28 -23.71 11.79
C VAL A 221 -9.71 -23.83 12.33
N ARG A 222 -10.15 -22.82 13.05
CA ARG A 222 -11.50 -22.72 13.61
C ARG A 222 -12.13 -21.39 13.21
N ASP A 223 -13.43 -21.39 12.95
CA ASP A 223 -14.22 -20.21 12.68
C ASP A 223 -14.53 -19.41 13.97
N SER A 224 -15.22 -18.28 13.82
CA SER A 224 -15.64 -17.42 14.94
C SER A 224 -16.60 -18.11 15.92
N ALA A 225 -17.29 -19.19 15.51
CA ALA A 225 -18.13 -20.01 16.36
C ALA A 225 -17.36 -21.16 17.05
N GLY A 226 -16.08 -21.34 16.72
CA GLY A 226 -15.20 -22.38 17.27
C GLY A 226 -15.30 -23.73 16.54
N HIS A 227 -15.98 -23.81 15.41
CA HIS A 227 -16.02 -25.03 14.60
C HIS A 227 -14.75 -25.16 13.79
N THR A 228 -14.20 -26.38 13.73
CA THR A 228 -13.05 -26.68 12.85
C THR A 228 -13.47 -26.53 11.39
N VAL A 229 -12.71 -25.72 10.65
CA VAL A 229 -12.91 -25.44 9.22
C VAL A 229 -11.65 -25.74 8.44
N GLN A 230 -11.82 -26.06 7.15
CA GLN A 230 -10.70 -26.25 6.24
C GLN A 230 -10.49 -25.01 5.39
N ARG A 231 -9.23 -24.57 5.29
CA ARG A 231 -8.82 -23.51 4.37
C ARG A 231 -7.88 -24.09 3.31
N PRO A 232 -8.01 -23.68 2.05
CA PRO A 232 -7.18 -24.24 0.99
C PRO A 232 -5.71 -23.90 1.24
N VAL A 233 -4.84 -24.91 1.10
CA VAL A 233 -3.40 -24.71 1.06
C VAL A 233 -3.04 -24.43 -0.40
N ILE A 234 -2.41 -23.30 -0.65
CA ILE A 234 -2.00 -22.87 -1.98
C ILE A 234 -0.49 -22.70 -2.05
N LYS A 235 0.07 -22.86 -3.25
CA LYS A 235 1.48 -22.55 -3.48
C LYS A 235 1.64 -21.05 -3.71
N SER A 236 2.45 -20.43 -2.84
CA SER A 236 2.78 -19.01 -2.93
C SER A 236 4.01 -18.80 -3.81
N ASN A 237 3.91 -17.92 -4.79
CA ASN A 237 5.05 -17.48 -5.60
C ASN A 237 5.90 -16.39 -4.92
N ALA A 238 5.64 -16.06 -3.66
CA ALA A 238 6.34 -15.01 -2.93
C ALA A 238 7.87 -15.24 -2.83
N ALA A 239 8.33 -16.49 -2.85
CA ALA A 239 9.76 -16.83 -2.86
C ALA A 239 10.49 -16.44 -4.17
N ALA A 240 9.78 -16.29 -5.29
CA ALA A 240 10.37 -15.94 -6.59
C ALA A 240 10.84 -14.45 -6.63
N PHE A 241 10.44 -13.64 -5.68
CA PHE A 241 10.79 -12.23 -5.61
C PHE A 241 11.92 -12.01 -4.60
N LEU A 242 13.17 -12.12 -5.04
CA LEU A 242 14.32 -11.63 -4.28
C LEU A 242 14.17 -10.12 -4.09
N ILE A 243 13.88 -9.69 -2.85
CA ILE A 243 13.72 -8.29 -2.48
C ILE A 243 15.12 -7.70 -2.25
N GLU A 244 15.84 -7.47 -3.34
CA GLU A 244 17.17 -6.85 -3.31
C GLU A 244 17.16 -5.50 -4.02
N LYS A 245 17.95 -4.55 -3.49
CA LYS A 245 18.13 -3.22 -4.12
C LYS A 245 18.89 -3.30 -5.44
N GLY A 246 19.62 -4.40 -5.67
CA GLY A 246 20.53 -4.51 -6.80
C GLY A 246 21.60 -3.39 -6.75
N ASN A 247 21.85 -2.74 -7.87
CA ASN A 247 22.82 -1.65 -8.00
C ASN A 247 22.29 -0.27 -7.54
N TYR A 248 21.06 -0.21 -7.04
CA TYR A 248 20.44 1.05 -6.62
C TYR A 248 20.70 1.37 -5.15
N ARG A 249 20.85 2.63 -4.84
CA ARG A 249 21.04 3.11 -3.47
C ARG A 249 19.81 2.90 -2.60
N HIS A 250 18.61 3.08 -3.20
CA HIS A 250 17.32 2.99 -2.54
C HIS A 250 16.34 2.11 -3.33
N PHE A 251 15.36 1.49 -2.64
CA PHE A 251 14.29 0.75 -3.32
C PHE A 251 13.47 1.66 -4.23
N MET A 252 13.12 2.87 -3.79
CA MET A 252 12.38 3.82 -4.62
C MET A 252 13.10 4.12 -5.94
N ALA A 253 14.43 4.28 -5.94
CA ALA A 253 15.19 4.47 -7.18
C ALA A 253 15.05 3.25 -8.11
N LYS A 254 15.23 2.05 -7.58
CA LYS A 254 15.02 0.80 -8.32
C LYS A 254 13.62 0.75 -8.91
N GLU A 255 12.60 1.00 -8.10
CA GLU A 255 11.19 0.94 -8.48
C GLU A 255 10.80 1.99 -9.52
N ILE A 256 11.41 3.18 -9.49
CA ILE A 256 11.26 4.18 -10.57
C ILE A 256 11.84 3.66 -11.88
N HIS A 257 13.03 3.03 -11.85
CA HIS A 257 13.70 2.52 -13.05
C HIS A 257 13.09 1.20 -13.59
N GLU A 258 12.37 0.45 -12.76
CA GLU A 258 11.63 -0.74 -13.18
C GLU A 258 10.33 -0.42 -13.94
N GLN A 259 9.84 0.81 -13.90
CA GLN A 259 8.54 1.18 -14.48
C GLN A 259 8.40 0.81 -15.97
N PRO A 260 9.39 1.04 -16.86
CA PRO A 260 9.25 0.63 -18.25
C PRO A 260 8.95 -0.88 -18.41
N GLU A 261 9.62 -1.71 -17.64
CA GLU A 261 9.47 -3.16 -17.69
C GLU A 261 8.11 -3.60 -17.10
N VAL A 262 7.79 -3.19 -15.89
CA VAL A 262 6.58 -3.66 -15.19
C VAL A 262 5.29 -3.09 -15.79
N VAL A 263 5.33 -1.87 -16.34
CA VAL A 263 4.21 -1.31 -17.11
C VAL A 263 4.05 -2.05 -18.42
N GLY A 264 5.17 -2.42 -19.09
CA GLY A 264 5.15 -3.27 -20.26
C GLY A 264 4.51 -4.63 -19.98
N HIS A 265 4.87 -5.28 -18.88
CA HIS A 265 4.26 -6.56 -18.46
C HIS A 265 2.77 -6.40 -18.15
N THR A 266 2.40 -5.33 -17.45
CA THR A 266 0.99 -5.02 -17.12
C THR A 266 0.18 -4.82 -18.41
N LEU A 267 0.66 -4.03 -19.34
CA LEU A 267 -0.01 -3.79 -20.62
C LEU A 267 -0.10 -5.07 -21.46
N ALA A 268 0.98 -5.86 -21.54
CA ALA A 268 0.98 -7.13 -22.29
C ALA A 268 -0.07 -8.13 -21.78
N HIS A 269 -0.44 -8.06 -20.51
CA HIS A 269 -1.50 -8.89 -19.93
C HIS A 269 -2.90 -8.53 -20.44
N TYR A 270 -3.11 -7.27 -20.85
CA TYR A 270 -4.40 -6.74 -21.29
C TYR A 270 -4.47 -6.45 -22.79
N LEU A 271 -3.39 -6.62 -23.53
CA LEU A 271 -3.33 -6.28 -24.94
C LEU A 271 -3.14 -7.52 -25.82
N ASP A 272 -4.05 -7.72 -26.76
CA ASP A 272 -3.79 -8.55 -27.93
C ASP A 272 -3.09 -7.68 -29.00
N MET A 273 -1.76 -7.67 -28.96
CA MET A 273 -0.94 -6.87 -29.87
C MET A 273 -1.10 -7.29 -31.34
N THR A 274 -1.44 -8.54 -31.61
CA THR A 274 -1.61 -9.07 -32.97
C THR A 274 -2.85 -8.46 -33.64
N ASN A 275 -3.95 -8.40 -32.90
CA ASN A 275 -5.21 -7.88 -33.41
C ASN A 275 -5.45 -6.40 -33.00
N GLY A 276 -4.53 -5.78 -32.26
CA GLY A 276 -4.62 -4.39 -31.81
C GLY A 276 -5.83 -4.13 -30.91
N ARG A 277 -6.14 -5.02 -29.99
CA ARG A 277 -7.32 -4.99 -29.13
C ARG A 277 -6.95 -5.04 -27.65
N VAL A 278 -7.82 -4.50 -26.83
CA VAL A 278 -7.78 -4.73 -25.39
C VAL A 278 -8.57 -5.99 -25.07
N VAL A 279 -7.95 -6.92 -24.34
CA VAL A 279 -8.56 -8.19 -23.91
C VAL A 279 -8.54 -8.25 -22.39
N LEU A 280 -9.70 -8.34 -21.78
CA LEU A 280 -9.79 -8.55 -20.34
C LEU A 280 -9.60 -10.04 -20.05
N PRO A 281 -8.79 -10.41 -19.04
CA PRO A 281 -8.38 -11.79 -18.79
C PRO A 281 -9.51 -12.71 -18.32
N GLU A 282 -10.57 -12.14 -17.75
CA GLU A 282 -11.70 -12.87 -17.21
C GLU A 282 -13.03 -12.42 -17.82
N LYS A 283 -14.01 -13.33 -17.78
CA LYS A 283 -15.37 -12.99 -18.19
C LYS A 283 -15.98 -12.01 -17.18
N LEU A 284 -16.43 -10.87 -17.69
CA LEU A 284 -17.07 -9.85 -16.86
C LEU A 284 -18.36 -10.38 -16.21
N PRO A 285 -18.55 -10.16 -14.91
CA PRO A 285 -19.80 -10.48 -14.22
C PRO A 285 -20.94 -9.49 -14.53
N PHE A 286 -20.67 -8.46 -15.33
CA PHE A 286 -21.61 -7.40 -15.74
C PHE A 286 -21.42 -7.05 -17.22
N ASP A 287 -22.36 -6.26 -17.76
CA ASP A 287 -22.29 -5.73 -19.12
C ASP A 287 -22.12 -4.21 -19.09
N PHE A 288 -21.02 -3.70 -19.62
CA PHE A 288 -20.77 -2.25 -19.69
C PHE A 288 -21.90 -1.45 -20.38
N ARG A 289 -22.67 -2.07 -21.27
CA ARG A 289 -23.78 -1.43 -21.98
C ARG A 289 -24.94 -1.07 -21.05
N THR A 290 -25.12 -1.83 -19.98
CA THR A 290 -26.24 -1.64 -19.03
C THR A 290 -25.88 -0.68 -17.89
N LEU A 291 -24.59 -0.42 -17.64
CA LEU A 291 -24.15 0.43 -16.56
C LEU A 291 -24.55 1.90 -16.79
N GLN A 292 -25.17 2.52 -15.79
CA GLN A 292 -25.55 3.93 -15.79
C GLN A 292 -24.42 4.83 -15.31
N ARG A 293 -23.63 4.33 -14.32
CA ARG A 293 -22.47 5.02 -13.76
C ARG A 293 -21.46 3.99 -13.21
N ALA A 294 -20.26 4.46 -12.95
CA ALA A 294 -19.30 3.78 -12.11
C ALA A 294 -18.88 4.67 -10.94
N SER A 295 -18.47 4.05 -9.85
CA SER A 295 -17.79 4.73 -8.75
C SER A 295 -16.37 4.19 -8.61
N ILE A 296 -15.42 5.03 -8.22
CA ILE A 296 -14.06 4.63 -7.89
C ILE A 296 -13.77 5.09 -6.47
N ALA A 297 -13.28 4.19 -5.60
CA ALA A 297 -12.86 4.55 -4.26
C ALA A 297 -11.45 4.03 -3.99
N ALA A 298 -10.60 4.88 -3.43
CA ALA A 298 -9.21 4.57 -3.12
C ALA A 298 -8.62 5.60 -2.14
N CYS A 299 -7.38 5.39 -1.70
CA CYS A 299 -6.63 6.30 -0.83
C CYS A 299 -5.30 6.71 -1.49
N GLY A 300 -4.83 7.94 -1.20
CA GLY A 300 -3.50 8.44 -1.58
C GLY A 300 -3.22 8.34 -3.08
N THR A 301 -2.06 7.82 -3.44
CA THR A 301 -1.61 7.64 -4.84
C THR A 301 -2.61 6.86 -5.70
N ALA A 302 -3.24 5.82 -5.13
CA ALA A 302 -4.27 5.04 -5.84
C ALA A 302 -5.54 5.85 -6.14
N TYR A 303 -5.91 6.78 -5.26
CA TYR A 303 -6.98 7.74 -5.51
C TYR A 303 -6.64 8.66 -6.70
N TYR A 304 -5.39 9.11 -6.84
CA TYR A 304 -4.97 9.91 -7.99
C TYR A 304 -4.96 9.12 -9.29
N ALA A 305 -4.62 7.82 -9.25
CA ALA A 305 -4.80 6.95 -10.41
C ALA A 305 -6.29 6.86 -10.82
N GLY A 306 -7.19 6.75 -9.86
CA GLY A 306 -8.64 6.78 -10.08
C GLY A 306 -9.11 8.12 -10.66
N LEU A 307 -8.56 9.26 -10.21
CA LEU A 307 -8.86 10.58 -10.79
C LEU A 307 -8.49 10.66 -12.28
N VAL A 308 -7.35 10.09 -12.67
CA VAL A 308 -6.99 10.00 -14.10
C VAL A 308 -7.97 9.10 -14.83
N ALA A 309 -8.32 7.96 -14.28
CA ALA A 309 -9.23 6.99 -14.88
C ALA A 309 -10.63 7.59 -15.14
N LYS A 310 -11.12 8.46 -14.25
CA LYS A 310 -12.37 9.20 -14.45
C LYS A 310 -12.38 9.90 -15.81
N TYR A 311 -11.31 10.63 -16.16
CA TYR A 311 -11.23 11.31 -17.47
C TYR A 311 -11.27 10.31 -18.64
N TRP A 312 -10.65 9.13 -18.50
CA TRP A 312 -10.64 8.12 -19.53
C TRP A 312 -12.01 7.46 -19.72
N PHE A 313 -12.69 7.06 -18.66
CA PHE A 313 -14.02 6.47 -18.73
C PHE A 313 -15.05 7.44 -19.31
N GLU A 314 -15.04 8.69 -18.84
CA GLU A 314 -15.96 9.71 -19.35
C GLU A 314 -15.70 10.04 -20.82
N ARG A 315 -14.43 10.03 -21.26
CA ARG A 315 -14.05 10.30 -22.64
C ARG A 315 -14.30 9.11 -23.56
N PHE A 316 -13.83 7.93 -23.19
CA PHE A 316 -13.83 6.76 -24.07
C PHE A 316 -15.11 5.95 -24.00
N ALA A 317 -15.72 5.83 -22.83
CA ALA A 317 -16.91 5.02 -22.62
C ALA A 317 -18.19 5.85 -22.46
N ARG A 318 -18.09 7.18 -22.35
CA ARG A 318 -19.22 8.07 -22.01
C ARG A 318 -19.97 7.56 -20.77
N LEU A 319 -19.23 6.94 -19.84
CA LEU A 319 -19.73 6.42 -18.58
C LEU A 319 -19.41 7.44 -17.48
N PRO A 320 -20.42 8.04 -16.84
CA PRO A 320 -20.19 8.93 -15.71
C PRO A 320 -19.48 8.21 -14.58
N VAL A 321 -18.43 8.82 -14.04
CA VAL A 321 -17.64 8.26 -12.93
C VAL A 321 -17.63 9.22 -11.76
N GLU A 322 -18.09 8.72 -10.61
CA GLU A 322 -17.89 9.35 -9.33
C GLU A 322 -16.62 8.80 -8.69
N ILE A 323 -15.76 9.67 -8.18
CA ILE A 323 -14.55 9.24 -7.46
C ILE A 323 -14.51 9.87 -6.09
N ASP A 324 -14.11 9.08 -5.10
CA ASP A 324 -14.05 9.53 -3.72
C ASP A 324 -12.85 8.95 -2.97
N VAL A 325 -12.45 9.64 -1.91
CA VAL A 325 -11.48 9.13 -0.94
C VAL A 325 -12.17 8.07 -0.09
N ALA A 326 -11.62 6.87 -0.03
CA ALA A 326 -12.28 5.75 0.62
C ALA A 326 -12.54 5.97 2.11
N SER A 327 -11.67 6.69 2.83
CA SER A 327 -11.85 7.05 4.24
C SER A 327 -13.07 7.93 4.50
N GLU A 328 -13.48 8.77 3.53
CA GLU A 328 -14.67 9.61 3.64
C GLU A 328 -15.92 8.89 3.13
N PHE A 329 -15.77 8.13 2.03
CA PHE A 329 -16.88 7.46 1.38
C PHE A 329 -17.65 6.51 2.31
N ARG A 330 -16.93 5.73 3.11
CA ARG A 330 -17.51 4.73 4.01
C ARG A 330 -18.45 5.32 5.08
N TYR A 331 -18.25 6.59 5.47
CA TYR A 331 -19.01 7.21 6.57
C TYR A 331 -20.16 8.11 6.11
N ARG A 332 -20.18 8.51 4.85
CA ARG A 332 -21.21 9.45 4.36
C ARG A 332 -22.50 8.79 3.87
N ASN A 333 -22.64 7.46 4.00
CA ASN A 333 -23.81 6.71 3.51
C ASN A 333 -24.15 7.05 2.04
N ALA A 334 -23.16 7.00 1.16
CA ALA A 334 -23.30 7.36 -0.25
C ALA A 334 -24.40 6.52 -0.91
N PRO A 335 -25.38 7.15 -1.61
CA PRO A 335 -26.43 6.39 -2.25
C PRO A 335 -25.88 5.68 -3.50
N TYR A 336 -26.15 4.39 -3.60
CA TYR A 336 -25.93 3.61 -4.80
C TYR A 336 -27.24 3.31 -5.51
N SER A 337 -27.20 3.25 -6.86
CA SER A 337 -28.26 2.65 -7.65
C SER A 337 -27.90 1.21 -7.95
N ASP A 338 -28.87 0.30 -7.95
CA ASP A 338 -28.64 -1.13 -8.18
C ASP A 338 -27.92 -1.41 -9.51
N GLY A 339 -27.06 -2.41 -9.52
CA GLY A 339 -26.44 -2.95 -10.73
C GLY A 339 -25.39 -2.04 -11.39
N ASN A 340 -24.85 -1.05 -10.68
CA ASN A 340 -23.74 -0.25 -11.18
C ASN A 340 -22.38 -0.85 -10.80
N LEU A 341 -21.29 -0.26 -11.30
CA LEU A 341 -19.93 -0.73 -11.09
C LEU A 341 -19.25 0.09 -10.00
N ALA A 342 -18.71 -0.59 -8.99
CA ALA A 342 -17.80 -0.02 -8.01
C ALA A 342 -16.39 -0.56 -8.22
N ILE A 343 -15.43 0.34 -8.41
CA ILE A 343 -14.02 0.04 -8.70
C ILE A 343 -13.18 0.44 -7.48
N PHE A 344 -12.37 -0.50 -6.98
CA PHE A 344 -11.49 -0.30 -5.84
C PHE A 344 -10.03 -0.45 -6.27
N VAL A 345 -9.22 0.58 -5.98
CA VAL A 345 -7.80 0.59 -6.38
C VAL A 345 -6.93 0.54 -5.14
N SER A 346 -6.06 -0.47 -5.05
CA SER A 346 -5.14 -0.62 -3.92
C SER A 346 -3.90 -1.41 -4.33
N GLN A 347 -2.71 -0.90 -4.02
CA GLN A 347 -1.48 -1.64 -4.29
C GLN A 347 -1.41 -2.92 -3.46
N SER A 348 -1.61 -2.84 -2.15
CA SER A 348 -1.53 -3.99 -1.24
C SER A 348 -2.78 -4.87 -1.26
N GLY A 349 -3.94 -4.31 -1.65
CA GLY A 349 -5.24 -4.96 -1.49
C GLY A 349 -5.67 -5.19 -0.04
N GLU A 350 -5.04 -4.47 0.93
CA GLU A 350 -5.30 -4.59 2.37
C GLU A 350 -5.58 -3.23 3.02
N THR A 351 -5.79 -2.17 2.23
CA THR A 351 -6.08 -0.83 2.77
C THR A 351 -7.44 -0.85 3.47
N ALA A 352 -7.46 -0.56 4.77
CA ALA A 352 -8.65 -0.71 5.63
C ALA A 352 -9.88 0.05 5.11
N ASP A 353 -9.71 1.34 4.82
CA ASP A 353 -10.81 2.19 4.33
C ASP A 353 -11.33 1.73 2.97
N THR A 354 -10.42 1.31 2.06
CA THR A 354 -10.80 0.80 0.73
C THR A 354 -11.58 -0.51 0.86
N LEU A 355 -11.14 -1.42 1.74
CA LEU A 355 -11.83 -2.68 2.02
C LEU A 355 -13.23 -2.45 2.62
N ALA A 356 -13.33 -1.54 3.58
CA ALA A 356 -14.61 -1.22 4.19
C ALA A 356 -15.59 -0.60 3.18
N THR A 357 -15.10 0.28 2.30
CA THR A 357 -15.91 0.86 1.22
C THR A 357 -16.35 -0.21 0.21
N LEU A 358 -15.48 -1.19 -0.10
CA LEU A 358 -15.82 -2.35 -0.94
C LEU A 358 -16.98 -3.15 -0.34
N ARG A 359 -16.89 -3.47 0.95
CA ARG A 359 -17.95 -4.21 1.66
C ARG A 359 -19.27 -3.47 1.65
N TYR A 360 -19.22 -2.14 1.89
CA TYR A 360 -20.39 -1.28 1.76
C TYR A 360 -21.01 -1.33 0.35
N ALA A 361 -20.19 -1.24 -0.71
CA ALA A 361 -20.69 -1.33 -2.08
C ALA A 361 -21.37 -2.69 -2.39
N ARG A 362 -20.82 -3.78 -1.87
CA ARG A 362 -21.43 -5.12 -2.00
C ARG A 362 -22.80 -5.20 -1.33
N GLU A 363 -22.92 -4.66 -0.11
CA GLU A 363 -24.21 -4.58 0.61
C GLU A 363 -25.24 -3.76 -0.17
N GLN A 364 -24.79 -2.80 -1.00
CA GLN A 364 -25.62 -1.97 -1.87
C GLN A 364 -25.80 -2.56 -3.29
N SER A 365 -25.62 -3.87 -3.45
CA SER A 365 -25.84 -4.61 -4.71
C SER A 365 -25.05 -4.07 -5.92
N GLN A 366 -23.84 -3.54 -5.70
CA GLN A 366 -22.95 -3.12 -6.78
C GLN A 366 -22.16 -4.31 -7.33
N HIS A 367 -21.78 -4.24 -8.62
CA HIS A 367 -20.71 -5.07 -9.17
C HIS A 367 -19.37 -4.54 -8.67
N VAL A 368 -18.58 -5.40 -8.03
CA VAL A 368 -17.32 -5.00 -7.39
C VAL A 368 -16.13 -5.45 -8.22
N LEU A 369 -15.34 -4.48 -8.69
CA LEU A 369 -14.10 -4.70 -9.42
C LEU A 369 -12.93 -4.13 -8.62
N SER A 370 -11.84 -4.88 -8.48
CA SER A 370 -10.62 -4.37 -7.86
C SER A 370 -9.45 -4.33 -8.83
N VAL A 371 -8.65 -3.26 -8.70
CA VAL A 371 -7.35 -3.10 -9.36
C VAL A 371 -6.28 -3.22 -8.27
N VAL A 372 -5.59 -4.35 -8.21
CA VAL A 372 -4.66 -4.68 -7.11
C VAL A 372 -3.37 -5.29 -7.63
N ASN A 373 -2.29 -5.11 -6.87
CA ASN A 373 -1.00 -5.73 -7.20
C ASN A 373 -0.78 -7.08 -6.49
N VAL A 374 -1.59 -7.39 -5.46
CA VAL A 374 -1.53 -8.65 -4.71
C VAL A 374 -2.83 -9.42 -4.92
N PRO A 375 -2.88 -10.39 -5.87
CA PRO A 375 -4.11 -11.11 -6.22
C PRO A 375 -4.68 -11.98 -5.10
N THR A 376 -3.88 -12.29 -4.09
CA THR A 376 -4.28 -13.08 -2.91
C THR A 376 -4.73 -12.22 -1.73
N SER A 377 -4.80 -10.90 -1.90
CA SER A 377 -5.21 -9.95 -0.86
C SER A 377 -6.70 -10.06 -0.51
N THR A 378 -7.09 -9.46 0.60
CA THR A 378 -8.48 -9.46 1.06
C THR A 378 -9.41 -8.75 0.08
N ILE A 379 -9.02 -7.57 -0.44
CA ILE A 379 -9.79 -6.84 -1.46
C ILE A 379 -9.97 -7.71 -2.71
N ALA A 380 -8.91 -8.41 -3.17
CA ALA A 380 -9.01 -9.30 -4.32
C ALA A 380 -10.02 -10.44 -4.09
N ARG A 381 -9.93 -11.11 -2.94
CA ARG A 381 -10.81 -12.25 -2.63
C ARG A 381 -12.28 -11.84 -2.44
N GLU A 382 -12.54 -10.62 -2.02
CA GLU A 382 -13.88 -10.10 -1.81
C GLU A 382 -14.47 -9.39 -3.05
N SER A 383 -13.74 -9.32 -4.16
CA SER A 383 -14.18 -8.71 -5.43
C SER A 383 -14.83 -9.73 -6.37
N ASP A 384 -15.78 -9.28 -7.18
CA ASP A 384 -16.40 -10.09 -8.24
C ASP A 384 -15.47 -10.24 -9.45
N LEU A 385 -14.58 -9.26 -9.66
CA LEU A 385 -13.56 -9.25 -10.71
C LEU A 385 -12.28 -8.61 -10.20
N VAL A 386 -11.15 -9.26 -10.46
CA VAL A 386 -9.81 -8.77 -10.11
C VAL A 386 -9.03 -8.39 -11.37
N MET A 387 -8.50 -7.19 -11.39
CA MET A 387 -7.61 -6.68 -12.43
C MET A 387 -6.19 -6.51 -11.84
N PRO A 388 -5.28 -7.47 -12.01
CA PRO A 388 -3.93 -7.40 -11.45
C PRO A 388 -3.06 -6.36 -12.18
N THR A 389 -2.20 -5.65 -11.44
CA THR A 389 -1.29 -4.64 -12.00
C THR A 389 0.09 -5.16 -12.36
N LEU A 390 0.45 -6.37 -12.00
CA LEU A 390 1.71 -7.06 -12.30
C LEU A 390 3.00 -6.24 -12.03
N ALA A 391 2.94 -5.29 -11.10
CA ALA A 391 4.07 -4.42 -10.77
C ALA A 391 5.19 -5.13 -9.98
N GLY A 392 4.96 -6.37 -9.53
CA GLY A 392 5.85 -7.04 -8.60
C GLY A 392 5.86 -6.37 -7.22
N PRO A 393 6.73 -6.81 -6.30
CA PRO A 393 6.86 -6.19 -4.98
C PRO A 393 7.31 -4.74 -5.08
N GLU A 394 6.65 -3.86 -4.32
CA GLU A 394 7.04 -2.46 -4.15
C GLU A 394 7.31 -2.21 -2.67
N ILE A 395 8.56 -1.90 -2.33
CA ILE A 395 9.09 -1.85 -0.96
C ILE A 395 9.19 -0.43 -0.44
N GLY A 396 9.61 0.52 -1.29
CA GLY A 396 9.63 1.94 -0.95
C GLY A 396 8.24 2.38 -0.47
N VAL A 397 8.18 3.10 0.65
CA VAL A 397 6.89 3.53 1.24
C VAL A 397 6.13 4.41 0.27
N ALA A 398 6.79 5.38 -0.34
CA ALA A 398 6.21 6.22 -1.39
C ALA A 398 5.99 5.38 -2.67
N SER A 399 4.75 5.28 -3.13
CA SER A 399 4.39 4.46 -4.29
C SER A 399 4.88 5.10 -5.60
N THR A 400 5.42 4.27 -6.50
CA THR A 400 5.95 4.69 -7.81
C THR A 400 5.45 3.80 -8.94
N LYS A 401 6.02 2.59 -9.09
CA LYS A 401 5.65 1.64 -10.16
C LYS A 401 4.23 1.10 -10.01
N ALA A 402 3.71 0.97 -8.78
CA ALA A 402 2.33 0.58 -8.58
C ALA A 402 1.35 1.60 -9.16
N PHE A 403 1.64 2.91 -9.02
CA PHE A 403 0.84 3.99 -9.62
C PHE A 403 0.76 3.87 -11.14
N THR A 404 1.90 3.74 -11.81
CA THR A 404 1.94 3.68 -13.27
C THR A 404 1.32 2.38 -13.82
N CYS A 405 1.45 1.25 -13.11
CA CYS A 405 0.75 0.02 -13.44
C CYS A 405 -0.77 0.12 -13.20
N GLN A 406 -1.22 0.81 -12.14
CA GLN A 406 -2.64 1.12 -11.92
C GLN A 406 -3.20 1.96 -13.07
N LEU A 407 -2.46 3.00 -13.50
CA LEU A 407 -2.85 3.80 -14.68
C LEU A 407 -2.98 2.94 -15.94
N ALA A 408 -2.02 2.04 -16.20
CA ALA A 408 -2.05 1.14 -17.35
C ALA A 408 -3.28 0.22 -17.33
N THR A 409 -3.56 -0.41 -16.19
CA THR A 409 -4.73 -1.29 -16.01
C THR A 409 -6.05 -0.54 -16.19
N LEU A 410 -6.17 0.64 -15.55
CA LEU A 410 -7.38 1.47 -15.64
C LEU A 410 -7.61 2.03 -17.04
N ALA A 411 -6.53 2.37 -17.79
CA ALA A 411 -6.62 2.78 -19.17
C ALA A 411 -7.17 1.67 -20.08
N CYS A 412 -6.65 0.44 -19.93
CA CYS A 412 -7.16 -0.72 -20.65
C CYS A 412 -8.63 -0.98 -20.32
N LEU A 413 -9.03 -0.91 -19.05
CA LEU A 413 -10.41 -1.09 -18.62
C LEU A 413 -11.34 -0.02 -19.25
N ALA A 414 -10.92 1.25 -19.29
CA ALA A 414 -11.69 2.34 -19.90
C ALA A 414 -11.86 2.16 -21.41
N VAL A 415 -10.83 1.65 -22.11
CA VAL A 415 -10.90 1.34 -23.55
C VAL A 415 -11.85 0.16 -23.79
N ALA A 416 -11.75 -0.92 -23.01
CA ALA A 416 -12.66 -2.06 -23.10
C ALA A 416 -14.12 -1.64 -22.88
N ALA A 417 -14.37 -0.79 -21.88
CA ALA A 417 -15.69 -0.20 -21.65
C ALA A 417 -16.20 0.62 -22.85
N GLY A 418 -15.32 1.44 -23.44
CA GLY A 418 -15.64 2.24 -24.62
C GLY A 418 -16.01 1.40 -25.83
N ARG A 419 -15.28 0.30 -26.06
CA ARG A 419 -15.60 -0.66 -27.12
C ARG A 419 -16.91 -1.39 -26.88
N ALA A 420 -17.12 -1.90 -25.68
CA ALA A 420 -18.33 -2.61 -25.31
C ALA A 420 -19.58 -1.71 -25.44
N ARG A 421 -19.48 -0.43 -25.13
CA ARG A 421 -20.56 0.56 -25.25
C ARG A 421 -20.73 1.11 -26.67
N GLY A 422 -19.88 0.72 -27.61
CA GLY A 422 -19.95 1.19 -29.01
C GLY A 422 -19.56 2.66 -29.20
N ILE A 423 -18.86 3.28 -28.26
CA ILE A 423 -18.37 4.66 -28.33
C ILE A 423 -17.05 4.72 -29.10
N LEU A 424 -16.16 3.77 -28.88
CA LEU A 424 -14.92 3.63 -29.62
C LEU A 424 -15.12 2.70 -30.82
N SER A 425 -14.67 3.12 -31.99
CA SER A 425 -14.56 2.26 -33.17
C SER A 425 -13.39 1.27 -33.02
N GLU A 426 -13.32 0.27 -33.89
CA GLU A 426 -12.17 -0.66 -33.95
C GLU A 426 -10.88 0.11 -34.28
N ALA A 427 -10.94 1.10 -35.15
CA ALA A 427 -9.80 1.94 -35.49
C ALA A 427 -9.33 2.81 -34.32
N ASP A 428 -10.25 3.32 -33.49
CA ASP A 428 -9.90 4.08 -32.30
C ASP A 428 -9.18 3.19 -31.27
N GLU A 429 -9.70 1.97 -31.04
CA GLU A 429 -9.06 0.99 -30.16
C GLU A 429 -7.65 0.64 -30.64
N HIS A 430 -7.49 0.36 -31.95
CA HIS A 430 -6.21 0.04 -32.55
C HIS A 430 -5.17 1.17 -32.35
N ASN A 431 -5.60 2.43 -32.52
CA ASN A 431 -4.75 3.60 -32.27
C ASN A 431 -4.34 3.73 -30.78
N LEU A 432 -5.27 3.46 -29.87
CA LEU A 432 -4.99 3.46 -28.43
C LEU A 432 -4.03 2.34 -28.03
N VAL A 433 -4.22 1.13 -28.56
CA VAL A 433 -3.32 -0.01 -28.31
C VAL A 433 -1.91 0.28 -28.83
N ARG A 434 -1.77 0.89 -30.01
CA ARG A 434 -0.47 1.35 -30.51
C ARG A 434 0.20 2.33 -29.53
N ALA A 435 -0.56 3.31 -29.02
CA ALA A 435 -0.02 4.25 -28.04
C ALA A 435 0.41 3.56 -26.73
N PHE A 436 -0.33 2.54 -26.29
CA PHE A 436 0.05 1.76 -25.10
C PHE A 436 1.33 0.95 -25.31
N VAL A 437 1.52 0.35 -26.46
CA VAL A 437 2.74 -0.41 -26.81
C VAL A 437 4.01 0.47 -26.77
N GLU A 438 3.88 1.77 -27.06
CA GLU A 438 4.98 2.73 -27.00
C GLU A 438 5.40 3.15 -25.58
N VAL A 439 4.54 2.95 -24.57
CA VAL A 439 4.75 3.46 -23.20
C VAL A 439 6.09 3.03 -22.60
N PRO A 440 6.55 1.78 -22.65
CA PRO A 440 7.84 1.39 -22.07
C PRO A 440 9.02 2.15 -22.66
N ARG A 441 9.03 2.35 -23.98
CA ARG A 441 10.07 3.14 -24.67
C ARG A 441 10.04 4.60 -24.21
N LEU A 442 8.85 5.21 -24.20
CA LEU A 442 8.66 6.60 -23.79
C LEU A 442 9.08 6.83 -22.32
N MET A 443 8.81 5.87 -21.44
CA MET A 443 9.28 5.91 -20.05
C MET A 443 10.79 5.83 -19.96
N THR A 444 11.44 4.99 -20.78
CA THR A 444 12.90 4.89 -20.84
C THR A 444 13.52 6.23 -21.27
N GLU A 445 12.93 6.90 -22.25
CA GLU A 445 13.36 8.22 -22.69
C GLU A 445 13.15 9.28 -21.59
N ALA A 446 12.05 9.20 -20.84
CA ALA A 446 11.79 10.09 -19.70
C ALA A 446 12.82 9.88 -18.56
N LEU A 447 13.25 8.65 -18.29
CA LEU A 447 14.31 8.33 -17.33
C LEU A 447 15.67 8.96 -17.73
N ALA A 448 15.93 9.12 -19.02
CA ALA A 448 17.16 9.76 -19.48
C ALA A 448 17.30 11.25 -19.07
N LEU A 449 16.22 11.88 -18.60
CA LEU A 449 16.21 13.22 -18.03
C LEU A 449 16.79 13.28 -16.59
N GLU A 450 17.03 12.14 -15.94
CA GLU A 450 17.44 12.05 -14.54
C GLU A 450 18.64 12.95 -14.19
N PRO A 451 19.73 13.02 -14.98
CA PRO A 451 20.87 13.90 -14.64
C PRO A 451 20.50 15.40 -14.63
N THR A 452 19.51 15.80 -15.43
CA THR A 452 18.98 17.18 -15.44
C THR A 452 18.09 17.41 -14.23
N ILE A 453 17.26 16.44 -13.90
CA ILE A 453 16.35 16.48 -12.74
C ILE A 453 17.16 16.51 -11.43
N GLU A 454 18.23 15.73 -11.32
CA GLU A 454 19.13 15.75 -10.15
C GLU A 454 19.74 17.14 -9.91
N LYS A 455 20.16 17.83 -10.97
CA LYS A 455 20.67 19.21 -10.85
C LYS A 455 19.59 20.16 -10.35
N LEU A 456 18.40 20.06 -10.90
CA LEU A 456 17.25 20.90 -10.54
C LEU A 456 16.80 20.65 -9.09
N ALA A 457 16.85 19.42 -8.63
CA ALA A 457 16.51 19.03 -7.26
C ALA A 457 17.38 19.75 -6.20
N ARG A 458 18.61 20.17 -6.53
CA ARG A 458 19.48 20.95 -5.64
C ARG A 458 18.92 22.33 -5.32
N ASP A 459 18.19 22.92 -6.26
CA ASP A 459 17.52 24.20 -6.03
C ASP A 459 16.21 24.00 -5.28
N LEU A 460 15.47 22.95 -5.61
CA LEU A 460 14.22 22.61 -4.95
C LEU A 460 14.42 22.24 -3.47
N ALA A 461 15.52 21.57 -3.12
CA ALA A 461 15.88 21.20 -1.75
C ALA A 461 16.11 22.42 -0.80
N LYS A 462 16.22 23.62 -1.34
CA LYS A 462 16.36 24.87 -0.56
C LYS A 462 15.01 25.52 -0.25
N SER A 463 13.91 25.04 -0.87
CA SER A 463 12.58 25.62 -0.74
C SER A 463 11.86 25.03 0.46
N GLN A 464 10.98 25.81 1.10
CA GLN A 464 10.10 25.35 2.17
C GLN A 464 8.77 24.87 1.61
N ASP A 465 8.30 25.53 0.56
CA ASP A 465 7.00 25.30 -0.08
C ASP A 465 7.20 25.13 -1.58
N VAL A 466 6.34 24.30 -2.20
CA VAL A 466 6.34 24.05 -3.65
C VAL A 466 4.90 23.88 -4.13
N LEU A 467 4.54 24.54 -5.21
CA LEU A 467 3.25 24.31 -5.87
C LEU A 467 3.40 23.47 -7.14
N TYR A 468 2.41 22.62 -7.38
CA TYR A 468 2.26 21.83 -8.59
C TYR A 468 0.97 22.25 -9.32
N LEU A 469 1.05 22.50 -10.60
CA LEU A 469 -0.09 22.89 -11.42
C LEU A 469 -0.29 21.94 -12.60
N GLY A 470 -1.54 21.62 -12.90
CA GLY A 470 -1.92 20.83 -14.07
C GLY A 470 -3.36 21.06 -14.50
N ARG A 471 -3.70 20.65 -15.72
CA ARG A 471 -5.08 20.64 -16.25
C ARG A 471 -5.42 19.28 -16.86
N GLY A 472 -6.70 18.94 -16.91
CA GLY A 472 -7.14 17.64 -17.42
C GLY A 472 -6.47 16.50 -16.63
N THR A 473 -5.94 15.51 -17.31
CA THR A 473 -5.22 14.38 -16.68
C THR A 473 -3.89 14.79 -16.02
N SER A 474 -3.35 15.97 -16.32
CA SER A 474 -2.17 16.51 -15.64
C SER A 474 -2.47 17.08 -14.25
N TYR A 475 -3.73 17.38 -13.91
CA TYR A 475 -4.11 17.82 -12.57
C TYR A 475 -3.90 16.70 -11.52
N PRO A 476 -4.40 15.47 -11.72
CA PRO A 476 -4.06 14.36 -10.81
C PRO A 476 -2.55 14.09 -10.71
N LEU A 477 -1.78 14.30 -11.77
CA LEU A 477 -0.32 14.19 -11.72
C LEU A 477 0.33 15.29 -10.89
N ALA A 478 -0.21 16.51 -10.91
CA ALA A 478 0.23 17.59 -10.04
C ALA A 478 -0.02 17.25 -8.57
N LEU A 479 -1.16 16.64 -8.25
CA LEU A 479 -1.46 16.14 -6.91
C LEU A 479 -0.49 15.02 -6.49
N GLU A 480 -0.21 14.08 -7.39
CA GLU A 480 0.73 12.97 -7.13
C GLU A 480 2.17 13.48 -6.96
N GLY A 481 2.63 14.41 -7.78
CA GLY A 481 3.97 15.03 -7.64
C GLY A 481 4.12 15.75 -6.31
N ALA A 482 3.11 16.52 -5.90
CA ALA A 482 3.08 17.19 -4.62
C ALA A 482 3.07 16.19 -3.45
N LEU A 483 2.31 15.09 -3.58
CA LEU A 483 2.30 14.01 -2.58
C LEU A 483 3.68 13.37 -2.46
N LYS A 484 4.31 12.96 -3.56
CA LYS A 484 5.66 12.35 -3.54
C LYS A 484 6.69 13.27 -2.90
N LEU A 485 6.69 14.56 -3.24
CA LEU A 485 7.64 15.50 -2.68
C LEU A 485 7.46 15.63 -1.16
N LYS A 486 6.24 15.84 -0.66
CA LYS A 486 5.99 15.99 0.78
C LYS A 486 6.27 14.72 1.57
N GLU A 487 5.98 13.54 1.03
CA GLU A 487 6.18 12.25 1.70
C GLU A 487 7.64 12.00 2.07
N ILE A 488 8.57 12.27 1.15
CA ILE A 488 9.96 11.85 1.29
C ILE A 488 10.94 12.99 1.58
N SER A 489 10.63 14.24 1.21
CA SER A 489 11.47 15.41 1.49
C SER A 489 10.98 16.23 2.68
N TYR A 490 9.70 16.11 3.05
CA TYR A 490 9.01 16.91 4.08
C TYR A 490 8.82 18.38 3.70
N ILE A 491 9.11 18.77 2.46
CA ILE A 491 8.76 20.09 1.91
C ILE A 491 7.23 20.15 1.81
N HIS A 492 6.63 21.25 2.24
CA HIS A 492 5.20 21.47 2.06
C HIS A 492 4.90 21.65 0.56
N ALA A 493 4.24 20.68 -0.05
CA ALA A 493 3.91 20.70 -1.46
C ALA A 493 2.41 20.50 -1.69
N GLU A 494 1.82 21.32 -2.56
CA GLU A 494 0.40 21.23 -2.91
C GLU A 494 0.20 21.21 -4.42
N GLY A 495 -0.79 20.42 -4.86
CA GLY A 495 -1.19 20.34 -6.25
C GLY A 495 -2.54 21.02 -6.48
N TYR A 496 -2.64 21.81 -7.58
CA TYR A 496 -3.86 22.50 -7.92
C TYR A 496 -4.23 22.28 -9.39
N ALA A 497 -5.53 22.26 -9.68
CA ALA A 497 -5.99 22.54 -11.03
C ALA A 497 -5.56 23.95 -11.41
N ALA A 498 -4.78 24.11 -12.49
CA ALA A 498 -4.15 25.40 -12.80
C ALA A 498 -5.13 26.58 -12.87
N GLY A 499 -6.39 26.33 -13.25
CA GLY A 499 -7.45 27.36 -13.23
C GLY A 499 -7.84 27.85 -11.85
N GLU A 500 -7.70 27.00 -10.81
CA GLU A 500 -8.03 27.34 -9.44
C GLU A 500 -6.98 28.24 -8.77
N LEU A 501 -5.83 28.46 -9.43
CA LEU A 501 -4.79 29.35 -8.93
C LEU A 501 -5.35 30.73 -8.56
N LYS A 502 -6.27 31.26 -9.38
CA LYS A 502 -6.92 32.57 -9.19
C LYS A 502 -7.83 32.67 -7.98
N HIS A 503 -8.26 31.52 -7.44
CA HIS A 503 -9.25 31.43 -6.35
C HIS A 503 -8.61 31.27 -4.98
N GLY A 504 -7.37 31.71 -4.81
CA GLY A 504 -6.68 31.71 -3.52
C GLY A 504 -5.18 31.43 -3.63
N PRO A 505 -4.74 30.30 -4.21
CA PRO A 505 -3.33 29.88 -4.19
C PRO A 505 -2.34 30.87 -4.81
N ILE A 506 -2.81 31.73 -5.71
CA ILE A 506 -1.99 32.81 -6.31
C ILE A 506 -1.42 33.78 -5.28
N ALA A 507 -2.03 33.88 -4.11
CA ALA A 507 -1.55 34.71 -3.01
C ALA A 507 -0.22 34.20 -2.40
N LEU A 508 0.11 32.93 -2.64
CA LEU A 508 1.36 32.29 -2.16
C LEU A 508 2.53 32.50 -3.11
N ILE A 509 2.30 33.05 -4.31
CA ILE A 509 3.33 33.19 -5.34
C ILE A 509 4.22 34.39 -5.04
N ASP A 510 5.52 34.13 -4.86
CA ASP A 510 6.59 35.11 -4.76
C ASP A 510 7.87 34.59 -5.42
N GLU A 511 8.97 35.33 -5.30
CA GLU A 511 10.28 35.02 -5.90
C GLU A 511 10.95 33.79 -5.27
N THR A 512 10.48 33.31 -4.12
CA THR A 512 11.02 32.14 -3.42
C THR A 512 10.26 30.87 -3.76
N MET A 513 9.04 30.98 -4.30
CA MET A 513 8.13 29.87 -4.55
C MET A 513 8.42 29.15 -5.87
N PRO A 514 8.91 27.91 -5.88
CA PRO A 514 8.94 27.08 -7.08
C PRO A 514 7.52 26.61 -7.45
N VAL A 515 7.19 26.71 -8.74
CA VAL A 515 5.94 26.23 -9.28
C VAL A 515 6.21 25.24 -10.39
N ILE A 516 5.90 23.98 -10.16
CA ILE A 516 6.07 22.90 -11.14
C ILE A 516 4.79 22.79 -11.96
N VAL A 517 4.89 23.03 -13.26
CA VAL A 517 3.75 23.04 -14.17
C VAL A 517 3.84 21.86 -15.12
N ILE A 518 2.85 20.97 -15.05
CA ILE A 518 2.72 19.80 -15.94
C ILE A 518 1.81 20.19 -17.10
N ALA A 519 2.39 20.45 -18.26
CA ALA A 519 1.70 20.99 -19.41
C ALA A 519 2.17 20.34 -20.72
N PRO A 520 1.71 19.12 -21.06
CA PRO A 520 1.89 18.56 -22.38
C PRO A 520 1.18 19.45 -23.43
N TYR A 521 1.68 19.47 -24.65
CA TYR A 521 1.05 20.22 -25.75
C TYR A 521 -0.25 19.54 -26.20
N ASP A 522 -1.32 19.84 -25.49
CA ASP A 522 -2.66 19.32 -25.70
C ASP A 522 -3.70 20.44 -25.85
N ARG A 523 -4.98 20.08 -25.95
CA ARG A 523 -6.10 21.01 -26.11
C ARG A 523 -6.24 22.08 -25.01
N VAL A 524 -5.61 21.89 -23.84
CA VAL A 524 -5.68 22.81 -22.70
C VAL A 524 -4.34 23.52 -22.44
N PHE A 525 -3.34 23.28 -23.27
CA PHE A 525 -1.99 23.84 -23.14
C PHE A 525 -2.00 25.37 -23.03
N ASP A 526 -2.64 26.08 -23.98
CA ASP A 526 -2.71 27.56 -23.98
C ASP A 526 -3.34 28.12 -22.70
N LYS A 527 -4.31 27.37 -22.12
CA LYS A 527 -4.94 27.75 -20.84
C LYS A 527 -3.99 27.56 -19.67
N THR A 528 -3.12 26.56 -19.74
CA THR A 528 -2.09 26.34 -18.73
C THR A 528 -0.99 27.39 -18.85
N VAL A 529 -0.56 27.72 -20.07
CA VAL A 529 0.41 28.81 -20.32
C VAL A 529 -0.09 30.13 -19.76
N SER A 530 -1.37 30.48 -19.98
CA SER A 530 -1.95 31.69 -19.39
C SER A 530 -1.85 31.72 -17.85
N ASN A 531 -1.98 30.56 -17.18
CA ASN A 531 -1.75 30.50 -15.73
C ASN A 531 -0.25 30.61 -15.36
N MET A 532 0.64 30.11 -16.22
CA MET A 532 2.08 30.31 -16.04
C MET A 532 2.47 31.80 -16.14
N GLU A 533 1.87 32.54 -17.07
CA GLU A 533 2.08 34.00 -17.20
C GLU A 533 1.66 34.73 -15.92
N GLU A 534 0.58 34.31 -15.27
CA GLU A 534 0.12 34.87 -13.99
C GLU A 534 1.11 34.59 -12.83
N VAL A 535 1.70 33.39 -12.83
CA VAL A 535 2.76 33.00 -11.88
C VAL A 535 4.02 33.85 -12.13
N ALA A 536 4.47 33.94 -13.38
CA ALA A 536 5.67 34.70 -13.77
C ALA A 536 5.54 36.18 -13.46
N ALA A 537 4.36 36.77 -13.68
CA ALA A 537 4.08 38.17 -13.37
C ALA A 537 4.24 38.52 -11.88
N ARG A 538 4.27 37.50 -11.00
CA ARG A 538 4.46 37.65 -9.55
C ARG A 538 5.83 37.16 -9.05
N GLY A 539 6.74 36.88 -9.98
CA GLY A 539 8.10 36.43 -9.66
C GLY A 539 8.21 34.94 -9.39
N GLY A 540 7.13 34.14 -9.51
CA GLY A 540 7.18 32.70 -9.24
C GLY A 540 8.16 31.96 -10.13
N ARG A 541 8.90 30.99 -9.58
CA ARG A 541 9.99 30.25 -10.22
C ARG A 541 9.44 29.02 -10.93
N ILE A 542 9.14 29.11 -12.20
CA ILE A 542 8.45 28.06 -12.97
C ILE A 542 9.42 26.97 -13.40
N ILE A 543 9.06 25.71 -13.12
CA ILE A 543 9.64 24.50 -13.68
C ILE A 543 8.58 23.88 -14.58
N LEU A 544 8.84 23.92 -15.91
CA LEU A 544 7.90 23.40 -16.90
C LEU A 544 8.23 21.94 -17.26
N VAL A 545 7.24 21.07 -17.17
CA VAL A 545 7.31 19.68 -17.64
C VAL A 545 6.40 19.57 -18.86
N THR A 546 6.98 19.38 -20.04
CA THR A 546 6.27 19.48 -21.32
C THR A 546 6.92 18.60 -22.41
N ASP A 547 6.43 18.66 -23.63
CA ASP A 547 7.01 18.07 -24.83
C ASP A 547 7.69 19.13 -25.73
N PRO A 548 8.36 18.75 -26.84
CA PRO A 548 9.06 19.72 -27.70
C PRO A 548 8.17 20.84 -28.21
N LYS A 549 6.93 20.54 -28.58
CA LYS A 549 5.98 21.57 -29.07
C LYS A 549 5.59 22.52 -27.94
N GLY A 550 5.32 21.98 -26.75
CA GLY A 550 5.01 22.81 -25.59
C GLY A 550 6.18 23.70 -25.19
N ALA A 551 7.42 23.21 -25.26
CA ALA A 551 8.61 24.01 -25.01
C ALA A 551 8.79 25.15 -26.03
N GLU A 552 8.47 24.93 -27.31
CA GLU A 552 8.52 25.93 -28.36
C GLU A 552 7.41 27.02 -28.22
N HIS A 553 6.22 26.60 -27.74
CA HIS A 553 5.06 27.49 -27.65
C HIS A 553 4.92 28.16 -26.27
N ALA A 554 5.67 27.76 -25.29
CA ALA A 554 5.66 28.41 -23.97
C ALA A 554 6.34 29.77 -24.04
N SER A 555 5.56 30.85 -23.96
CA SER A 555 6.05 32.25 -24.03
C SER A 555 6.62 32.77 -22.72
N VAL A 556 6.70 31.93 -21.66
CA VAL A 556 7.06 32.31 -20.30
C VAL A 556 8.49 31.91 -19.99
N GLN A 557 9.25 32.82 -19.35
CA GLN A 557 10.56 32.46 -18.82
C GLN A 557 10.43 31.43 -17.69
N THR A 558 11.15 30.32 -17.82
CA THR A 558 11.16 29.23 -16.83
C THR A 558 12.50 29.13 -16.13
N LEU A 559 12.53 28.66 -14.90
CA LEU A 559 13.74 28.26 -14.18
C LEU A 559 14.40 27.05 -14.88
N ALA A 560 13.57 26.09 -15.30
CA ALA A 560 13.96 24.93 -16.07
C ALA A 560 12.78 24.40 -16.89
N THR A 561 13.08 23.76 -18.03
CA THR A 561 12.10 23.04 -18.83
C THR A 561 12.57 21.60 -19.01
N LEU A 562 11.75 20.65 -18.56
CA LEU A 562 11.93 19.21 -18.74
C LEU A 562 11.13 18.79 -19.99
N ILE A 563 11.85 18.42 -21.04
CA ILE A 563 11.25 18.10 -22.35
C ILE A 563 11.15 16.59 -22.49
N LEU A 564 9.94 16.07 -22.45
CA LEU A 564 9.62 14.67 -22.68
C LEU A 564 9.36 14.39 -24.18
N PRO A 565 9.43 13.13 -24.62
CA PRO A 565 9.11 12.79 -26.01
C PRO A 565 7.65 13.13 -26.37
N GLU A 566 7.39 13.39 -27.65
CA GLU A 566 6.02 13.51 -28.16
C GLU A 566 5.28 12.17 -28.00
N MET A 567 4.03 12.23 -27.55
CA MET A 567 3.20 11.05 -27.31
C MET A 567 1.70 11.33 -27.43
N ALA A 568 0.93 10.27 -27.55
CA ALA A 568 -0.52 10.39 -27.49
C ALA A 568 -0.97 10.87 -26.09
N ALA A 569 -1.92 11.82 -26.03
CA ALA A 569 -2.40 12.38 -24.77
C ALA A 569 -2.94 11.35 -23.76
N THR A 570 -3.38 10.19 -24.24
CA THR A 570 -3.87 9.10 -23.38
C THR A 570 -2.79 8.50 -22.49
N VAL A 571 -1.55 8.39 -22.98
CA VAL A 571 -0.43 7.77 -22.27
C VAL A 571 0.39 8.78 -21.46
N THR A 572 0.18 10.08 -21.67
CA THR A 572 0.87 11.15 -20.94
C THR A 572 0.91 10.92 -19.42
N PRO A 573 -0.19 10.55 -18.73
CA PRO A 573 -0.13 10.35 -17.28
C PRO A 573 0.86 9.29 -16.83
N MET A 574 1.06 8.23 -17.61
CA MET A 574 2.01 7.16 -17.27
C MET A 574 3.46 7.65 -17.40
N VAL A 575 3.77 8.39 -18.46
CA VAL A 575 5.14 8.82 -18.76
C VAL A 575 5.55 10.04 -17.94
N TYR A 576 4.65 11.02 -17.79
CA TYR A 576 4.90 12.25 -17.02
C TYR A 576 4.98 12.00 -15.50
N ALA A 577 4.59 10.82 -15.01
CA ALA A 577 4.84 10.39 -13.64
C ALA A 577 6.35 10.27 -13.34
N ILE A 578 7.18 9.88 -14.32
CA ILE A 578 8.62 9.67 -14.14
C ILE A 578 9.34 10.93 -13.64
N PRO A 579 9.29 12.09 -14.33
CA PRO A 579 10.01 13.27 -13.88
C PRO A 579 9.56 13.80 -12.52
N VAL A 580 8.26 13.70 -12.17
CA VAL A 580 7.79 14.16 -10.86
C VAL A 580 8.25 13.25 -9.73
N GLN A 581 8.34 11.93 -9.97
CA GLN A 581 8.89 10.96 -9.03
C GLN A 581 10.40 11.15 -8.84
N LEU A 582 11.16 11.29 -9.93
CA LEU A 582 12.61 11.55 -9.89
C LEU A 582 12.93 12.86 -9.18
N LEU A 583 12.14 13.92 -9.41
CA LEU A 583 12.34 15.20 -8.77
C LEU A 583 12.16 15.09 -7.24
N ALA A 584 11.12 14.42 -6.80
CA ALA A 584 10.91 14.15 -5.38
C ALA A 584 12.03 13.29 -4.78
N TYR A 585 12.43 12.21 -5.48
CA TYR A 585 13.50 11.30 -5.07
C TYR A 585 14.84 12.04 -4.86
N HIS A 586 15.32 12.76 -5.89
CA HIS A 586 16.60 13.46 -5.80
C HIS A 586 16.57 14.60 -4.78
N THR A 587 15.45 15.31 -4.64
CA THR A 587 15.29 16.33 -3.59
C THR A 587 15.47 15.73 -2.21
N ALA A 588 14.80 14.59 -1.92
CA ALA A 588 14.93 13.88 -0.66
C ALA A 588 16.36 13.37 -0.40
N VAL A 589 17.01 12.82 -1.43
CA VAL A 589 18.42 12.36 -1.35
C VAL A 589 19.36 13.51 -0.98
N ILE A 590 19.19 14.69 -1.60
CA ILE A 590 20.00 15.89 -1.33
C ILE A 590 19.76 16.39 0.08
N MET A 591 18.52 16.37 0.56
CA MET A 591 18.17 16.75 1.93
C MET A 591 18.60 15.74 2.99
N GLY A 592 19.03 14.52 2.57
CA GLY A 592 19.49 13.47 3.47
C GLY A 592 18.37 12.79 4.26
N THR A 593 17.13 12.87 3.80
CA THR A 593 16.00 12.18 4.40
C THR A 593 15.99 10.69 4.03
N ASP A 594 15.27 9.86 4.81
CA ASP A 594 15.11 8.45 4.48
C ASP A 594 14.06 8.30 3.38
N VAL A 595 14.50 7.95 2.17
CA VAL A 595 13.64 7.85 0.98
C VAL A 595 12.75 6.62 1.01
N ASP A 596 13.29 5.48 1.46
CA ASP A 596 12.56 4.21 1.45
C ASP A 596 11.59 4.09 2.62
N GLN A 597 11.96 4.69 3.77
CA GLN A 597 11.22 4.64 5.02
C GLN A 597 11.10 6.05 5.64
N PRO A 598 10.34 6.94 5.00
CA PRO A 598 10.16 8.30 5.50
C PRO A 598 9.42 8.30 6.84
N ARG A 599 9.75 9.28 7.70
CA ARG A 599 9.13 9.38 9.04
C ARG A 599 7.61 9.46 8.95
N ASN A 600 6.93 8.86 9.93
CA ASN A 600 5.47 8.94 10.11
C ASN A 600 4.64 8.37 8.93
N LEU A 601 5.23 7.56 8.06
CA LEU A 601 4.51 6.91 6.97
C LEU A 601 4.69 5.39 7.00
N ALA A 602 3.68 4.68 6.57
CA ALA A 602 3.70 3.23 6.36
C ALA A 602 3.30 2.90 4.93
N LYS A 603 3.85 1.81 4.37
CA LYS A 603 3.57 1.38 2.98
C LYS A 603 2.09 1.11 2.73
N SER A 604 1.37 0.60 3.72
CA SER A 604 -0.06 0.30 3.63
C SER A 604 -0.73 0.56 4.97
N VAL A 605 -1.89 1.19 4.94
CA VAL A 605 -2.70 1.50 6.13
C VAL A 605 -3.79 0.44 6.26
N THR A 606 -3.65 -0.47 7.24
CA THR A 606 -4.60 -1.57 7.49
C THR A 606 -5.37 -1.41 8.78
N VAL A 607 -5.23 -0.26 9.41
CA VAL A 607 -5.94 0.14 10.64
C VAL A 607 -6.51 1.52 10.44
N GLU A 608 -7.58 1.82 11.16
CA GLU A 608 -8.16 3.16 11.27
C GLU A 608 -7.49 3.99 12.35
#